data_df11a1c5bbe04cdf4ddc44a23550e2f7
#
_entry.id   df11a1c5bbe04cdf4ddc44a23550e2f7
#
_cell.length_a   1.000
_cell.length_b   1.000
_cell.length_c   1.000
_cell.angle_alpha   90.00
_cell.angle_beta   90.00
_cell.angle_gamma   90.00
#
_symmetry.space_group_name_H-M   'P 1'
#
loop_
_entity.id
_entity.type
_entity.pdbx_description
1 polymer ?
#
loop_
_entity_poly.entity_id
_entity_poly.type
_entity_poly.pdbx_seq_one_letter_code
_entity_poly.pdbx_strand_id
1 'polypeptide(L)'
;MEYDVVIVGAGPAGLTTAIKLKQLDSNLNICILEKGSEVGAHILSGNVFETKALDELLPNWKIEGAPVKTKVTTEKFLFLGKNSSVNWPSWLLPSVQKNHKNYIISLANLCRWLAEQAEKLGVEIFPGFPASEVLYNDDGSVKGVATLDMGLDKDGNKKETYQEGMELHAKVTVFSEGCRGHLGKQLIKKFNLDEGKDPQQYGIGFKEIWEVSEEQHQEGLVMHTAGWPLDNNTYGGSFIYHAEKKQIYFGYVIGLDYQNPYLSPFDEFQRLKAHKSIRKMLEGGKRIAFGARALIEGGIQSLPKMFMPGALLIGCD
;
A
#
# COMPACT_ATOMS: atom_id res chain seq x y z
N MET A 1 -12.91 -22.45 -12.32
CA MET A 1 -12.18 -23.02 -11.15
C MET A 1 -13.04 -22.79 -9.92
N GLU A 2 -13.02 -23.73 -8.95
CA GLU A 2 -13.85 -23.63 -7.74
C GLU A 2 -12.95 -23.55 -6.50
N TYR A 3 -13.23 -22.59 -5.61
CA TYR A 3 -12.48 -22.33 -4.37
C TYR A 3 -13.45 -22.12 -3.19
N ASP A 4 -12.97 -22.27 -1.97
CA ASP A 4 -13.71 -21.80 -0.79
C ASP A 4 -13.61 -20.28 -0.69
N VAL A 5 -12.40 -19.73 -0.93
CA VAL A 5 -12.14 -18.29 -0.89
C VAL A 5 -11.27 -17.85 -2.06
N VAL A 6 -11.72 -16.86 -2.81
CA VAL A 6 -10.92 -16.12 -3.80
C VAL A 6 -10.58 -14.75 -3.21
N ILE A 7 -9.29 -14.38 -3.24
CA ILE A 7 -8.80 -13.09 -2.76
C ILE A 7 -8.26 -12.30 -3.95
N VAL A 8 -8.72 -11.08 -4.14
CA VAL A 8 -8.26 -10.18 -5.19
C VAL A 8 -7.26 -9.20 -4.61
N GLY A 9 -5.98 -9.34 -4.97
CA GLY A 9 -4.85 -8.53 -4.54
C GLY A 9 -3.94 -9.22 -3.51
N ALA A 10 -2.68 -9.43 -3.89
CA ALA A 10 -1.60 -9.95 -3.02
C ALA A 10 -0.87 -8.83 -2.26
N GLY A 11 -1.60 -7.84 -1.79
CA GLY A 11 -1.11 -6.86 -0.85
C GLY A 11 -1.09 -7.40 0.60
N PRO A 12 -0.64 -6.61 1.57
CA PRO A 12 -0.56 -7.07 2.97
C PRO A 12 -1.93 -7.56 3.49
N ALA A 13 -3.03 -6.89 3.15
CA ALA A 13 -4.37 -7.27 3.59
C ALA A 13 -4.79 -8.65 3.06
N GLY A 14 -4.65 -8.89 1.76
CA GLY A 14 -5.00 -10.19 1.14
C GLY A 14 -4.14 -11.33 1.66
N LEU A 15 -2.82 -11.15 1.71
CA LEU A 15 -1.88 -12.17 2.17
C LEU A 15 -2.10 -12.55 3.64
N THR A 16 -2.26 -11.56 4.52
CA THR A 16 -2.50 -11.83 5.95
C THR A 16 -3.86 -12.50 6.19
N THR A 17 -4.87 -12.16 5.39
CA THR A 17 -6.18 -12.82 5.42
C THR A 17 -6.06 -14.29 5.01
N ALA A 18 -5.37 -14.59 3.90
CA ALA A 18 -5.16 -15.97 3.45
C ALA A 18 -4.43 -16.82 4.51
N ILE A 19 -3.32 -16.28 5.06
CA ILE A 19 -2.55 -16.95 6.13
C ILE A 19 -3.46 -17.22 7.33
N LYS A 20 -4.23 -16.22 7.78
CA LYS A 20 -5.11 -16.39 8.94
C LYS A 20 -6.21 -17.42 8.71
N LEU A 21 -6.83 -17.43 7.53
CA LEU A 21 -7.84 -18.41 7.18
C LEU A 21 -7.27 -19.84 7.18
N LYS A 22 -6.08 -20.04 6.59
CA LYS A 22 -5.39 -21.36 6.61
C LYS A 22 -4.97 -21.79 8.01
N GLN A 23 -4.65 -20.87 8.91
CA GLN A 23 -4.38 -21.16 10.32
C GLN A 23 -5.65 -21.60 11.08
N LEU A 24 -6.83 -21.07 10.69
CA LEU A 24 -8.11 -21.41 11.31
C LEU A 24 -8.67 -22.72 10.78
N ASP A 25 -8.53 -22.96 9.47
CA ASP A 25 -8.92 -24.20 8.81
C ASP A 25 -7.95 -24.50 7.64
N SER A 26 -7.09 -25.47 7.84
CA SER A 26 -6.10 -25.89 6.85
C SER A 26 -6.70 -26.53 5.60
N ASN A 27 -7.96 -26.97 5.63
CA ASN A 27 -8.64 -27.62 4.50
C ASN A 27 -9.22 -26.61 3.51
N LEU A 28 -9.34 -25.33 3.86
CA LEU A 28 -9.85 -24.32 2.94
C LEU A 28 -9.02 -24.27 1.65
N ASN A 29 -9.69 -24.32 0.52
CA ASN A 29 -9.09 -24.09 -0.79
C ASN A 29 -9.11 -22.57 -1.07
N ILE A 30 -7.93 -21.94 -1.04
CA ILE A 30 -7.79 -20.48 -1.15
C ILE A 30 -6.86 -20.13 -2.30
N CYS A 31 -7.31 -19.21 -3.16
CA CYS A 31 -6.42 -18.60 -4.14
C CYS A 31 -6.37 -17.07 -4.01
N ILE A 32 -5.25 -16.49 -4.44
CA ILE A 32 -5.02 -15.04 -4.52
C ILE A 32 -4.70 -14.68 -5.96
N LEU A 33 -5.43 -13.74 -6.52
CA LEU A 33 -5.12 -13.11 -7.81
C LEU A 33 -4.31 -11.84 -7.58
N GLU A 34 -3.21 -11.67 -8.32
CA GLU A 34 -2.39 -10.45 -8.28
C GLU A 34 -2.15 -9.93 -9.71
N LYS A 35 -2.46 -8.67 -9.94
CA LYS A 35 -2.27 -8.04 -11.26
C LYS A 35 -0.81 -7.77 -11.62
N GLY A 36 0.06 -7.61 -10.61
CA GLY A 36 1.49 -7.45 -10.81
C GLY A 36 2.13 -8.73 -11.32
N SER A 37 3.19 -8.63 -12.11
CA SER A 37 3.97 -9.76 -12.61
C SER A 37 4.59 -10.62 -11.49
N GLU A 38 4.73 -10.05 -10.31
CA GLU A 38 5.14 -10.71 -9.07
C GLU A 38 4.50 -9.98 -7.88
N VAL A 39 4.39 -10.67 -6.74
CA VAL A 39 3.91 -10.06 -5.50
C VAL A 39 4.84 -8.91 -5.10
N GLY A 40 4.25 -7.76 -4.80
CA GLY A 40 4.98 -6.57 -4.39
C GLY A 40 5.50 -5.70 -5.53
N ALA A 41 5.36 -6.09 -6.82
CA ALA A 41 5.84 -5.31 -7.96
C ALA A 41 5.27 -3.88 -8.01
N HIS A 42 4.02 -3.69 -7.59
CA HIS A 42 3.36 -2.39 -7.56
C HIS A 42 3.45 -1.67 -6.21
N ILE A 43 4.24 -2.19 -5.28
CA ILE A 43 4.44 -1.59 -3.96
C ILE A 43 5.80 -0.88 -3.92
N LEU A 44 5.80 0.43 -4.12
CA LEU A 44 6.98 1.23 -3.82
C LEU A 44 7.03 1.51 -2.34
N SER A 45 8.06 1.03 -1.72
CA SER A 45 8.20 0.97 -0.29
C SER A 45 8.66 2.22 0.38
N GLY A 46 8.55 2.15 1.63
CA GLY A 46 9.00 3.02 2.65
C GLY A 46 7.89 3.26 3.64
N ASN A 47 7.84 2.43 4.65
CA ASN A 47 6.97 2.69 5.78
C ASN A 47 7.67 2.38 7.09
N VAL A 48 7.17 3.02 8.12
CA VAL A 48 7.42 2.62 9.50
C VAL A 48 6.36 1.58 9.85
N PHE A 49 6.81 0.47 10.38
CA PHE A 49 6.03 -0.74 10.61
C PHE A 49 5.99 -1.10 12.10
N GLU A 50 4.79 -1.18 12.65
CA GLU A 50 4.53 -1.72 13.99
C GLU A 50 4.33 -3.22 13.89
N THR A 51 5.08 -4.01 14.65
CA THR A 51 5.10 -5.47 14.51
C THR A 51 3.93 -6.18 15.16
N LYS A 52 3.08 -5.50 15.92
CA LYS A 52 2.01 -6.12 16.72
C LYS A 52 1.17 -7.13 15.91
N ALA A 53 0.67 -6.73 14.75
CA ALA A 53 -0.13 -7.62 13.91
C ALA A 53 0.69 -8.80 13.36
N LEU A 54 1.97 -8.60 13.06
CA LEU A 54 2.87 -9.67 12.63
C LEU A 54 3.22 -10.61 13.78
N ASP A 55 3.45 -10.08 14.99
CA ASP A 55 3.69 -10.87 16.20
C ASP A 55 2.50 -11.79 16.52
N GLU A 56 1.25 -11.34 16.27
CA GLU A 56 0.04 -12.12 16.48
C GLU A 56 -0.18 -13.16 15.36
N LEU A 57 0.09 -12.81 14.11
CA LEU A 57 -0.15 -13.69 12.96
C LEU A 57 0.92 -14.76 12.79
N LEU A 58 2.19 -14.38 12.89
CA LEU A 58 3.38 -15.22 12.67
C LEU A 58 4.40 -14.97 13.77
N PRO A 59 4.20 -15.52 14.99
CA PRO A 59 5.06 -15.20 16.17
C PRO A 59 6.54 -15.46 15.94
N ASN A 60 6.86 -16.41 15.06
CA ASN A 60 8.24 -16.82 14.75
C ASN A 60 8.89 -16.02 13.61
N TRP A 61 8.28 -14.93 13.14
CA TRP A 61 8.70 -14.17 11.96
C TRP A 61 10.21 -13.79 11.98
N LYS A 62 10.79 -13.55 13.16
CA LYS A 62 12.22 -13.21 13.30
C LYS A 62 13.12 -14.38 12.92
N ILE A 63 12.74 -15.59 13.36
CA ILE A 63 13.50 -16.82 13.09
C ILE A 63 13.26 -17.27 11.64
N GLU A 64 12.08 -17.03 11.12
CA GLU A 64 11.67 -17.36 9.75
C GLU A 64 12.15 -16.35 8.71
N GLY A 65 12.95 -15.38 9.12
CA GLY A 65 13.67 -14.48 8.22
C GLY A 65 12.84 -13.35 7.61
N ALA A 66 11.78 -12.90 8.28
CA ALA A 66 11.03 -11.73 7.81
C ALA A 66 11.94 -10.52 7.57
N PRO A 67 11.72 -9.74 6.50
CA PRO A 67 12.57 -8.59 6.15
C PRO A 67 12.26 -7.36 7.02
N VAL A 68 12.22 -7.54 8.34
CA VAL A 68 11.92 -6.52 9.34
C VAL A 68 13.16 -6.33 10.22
N LYS A 69 14.13 -5.54 9.73
CA LYS A 69 15.49 -5.48 10.31
C LYS A 69 15.84 -4.13 10.92
N THR A 70 15.54 -3.03 10.24
CA THR A 70 15.98 -1.69 10.64
C THR A 70 15.06 -1.11 11.71
N LYS A 71 15.51 -1.14 12.97
CA LYS A 71 14.78 -0.52 14.09
C LYS A 71 14.83 1.01 14.00
N VAL A 72 13.74 1.67 14.37
CA VAL A 72 13.74 3.11 14.56
C VAL A 72 14.60 3.45 15.79
N THR A 73 15.63 4.27 15.57
CA THR A 73 16.58 4.71 16.60
C THR A 73 16.45 6.21 16.91
N THR A 74 16.05 6.99 15.94
CA THR A 74 15.95 8.44 16.05
C THR A 74 14.72 8.95 15.33
N GLU A 75 14.02 9.90 15.95
CA GLU A 75 12.85 10.56 15.39
C GLU A 75 13.06 12.07 15.30
N LYS A 76 12.63 12.67 14.19
CA LYS A 76 12.61 14.11 13.97
C LYS A 76 11.29 14.54 13.35
N PHE A 77 10.78 15.68 13.80
CA PHE A 77 9.65 16.33 13.16
C PHE A 77 10.04 17.79 12.85
N LEU A 78 10.07 18.13 11.56
CA LEU A 78 10.48 19.46 11.12
C LEU A 78 9.29 20.25 10.59
N PHE A 79 9.09 21.45 11.14
CA PHE A 79 8.28 22.47 10.48
C PHE A 79 9.17 23.27 9.53
N LEU A 80 8.82 23.26 8.25
CA LEU A 80 9.58 23.92 7.19
C LEU A 80 8.95 25.27 6.85
N GLY A 81 9.74 26.32 6.96
CA GLY A 81 9.52 27.57 6.27
C GLY A 81 10.31 27.60 4.96
N LYS A 82 10.11 28.59 4.09
CA LYS A 82 10.76 28.66 2.77
C LYS A 82 12.30 28.49 2.83
N ASN A 83 12.95 29.06 3.82
CA ASN A 83 14.42 29.03 3.98
C ASN A 83 14.88 28.60 5.38
N SER A 84 13.97 28.13 6.19
CA SER A 84 14.22 27.78 7.60
C SER A 84 13.54 26.45 7.94
N SER A 85 14.02 25.82 9.01
CA SER A 85 13.36 24.65 9.59
C SER A 85 13.43 24.73 11.11
N VAL A 86 12.35 24.35 11.79
CA VAL A 86 12.28 24.23 13.24
C VAL A 86 12.05 22.76 13.57
N ASN A 87 12.94 22.19 14.38
CA ASN A 87 12.75 20.83 14.89
C ASN A 87 11.79 20.86 16.07
N TRP A 88 10.64 20.20 15.91
CA TRP A 88 9.66 20.07 16.98
C TRP A 88 10.12 18.99 17.97
N PRO A 89 10.10 19.26 19.26
CA PRO A 89 10.53 18.29 20.25
C PRO A 89 9.68 17.00 20.20
N SER A 90 10.31 15.85 20.04
CA SER A 90 9.60 14.55 19.90
C SER A 90 8.75 14.18 21.13
N TRP A 91 9.11 14.68 22.33
CA TRP A 91 8.33 14.44 23.54
C TRP A 91 6.96 15.15 23.54
N LEU A 92 6.79 16.21 22.75
CA LEU A 92 5.51 16.91 22.55
C LEU A 92 4.62 16.27 21.48
N LEU A 93 5.13 15.32 20.71
CA LEU A 93 4.34 14.62 19.69
C LEU A 93 3.31 13.69 20.36
N PRO A 94 2.10 13.58 19.78
CA PRO A 94 1.11 12.58 20.19
C PRO A 94 1.70 11.18 20.15
N SER A 95 1.20 10.27 21.00
CA SER A 95 1.69 8.87 21.07
C SER A 95 1.61 8.15 19.74
N VAL A 96 0.60 8.42 18.93
CA VAL A 96 0.38 7.83 17.59
C VAL A 96 1.46 8.23 16.56
N GLN A 97 2.22 9.29 16.83
CA GLN A 97 3.33 9.73 15.98
C GLN A 97 4.70 9.28 16.49
N LYS A 98 4.75 8.53 17.60
CA LYS A 98 5.99 8.01 18.19
C LYS A 98 6.31 6.63 17.65
N ASN A 99 7.50 6.47 17.07
CA ASN A 99 7.89 5.27 16.33
C ASN A 99 9.02 4.47 17.00
N HIS A 100 9.40 4.78 18.22
CA HIS A 100 10.60 4.24 18.89
C HIS A 100 10.64 2.72 19.11
N LYS A 101 9.58 1.98 18.81
CA LYS A 101 9.55 0.50 18.85
C LYS A 101 9.31 -0.11 17.50
N ASN A 102 9.12 0.72 16.49
CA ASN A 102 8.77 0.32 15.15
C ASN A 102 10.02 0.04 14.30
N TYR A 103 9.80 -0.44 13.10
CA TYR A 103 10.84 -0.74 12.13
C TYR A 103 10.61 0.02 10.84
N ILE A 104 11.69 0.39 10.17
CA ILE A 104 11.66 0.87 8.79
C ILE A 104 11.78 -0.35 7.89
N ILE A 105 10.81 -0.56 7.00
CA ILE A 105 10.78 -1.74 6.15
C ILE A 105 10.48 -1.40 4.68
N SER A 106 10.83 -2.34 3.79
CA SER A 106 10.27 -2.42 2.46
C SER A 106 8.99 -3.23 2.51
N LEU A 107 7.83 -2.58 2.29
CA LEU A 107 6.55 -3.27 2.28
C LEU A 107 6.46 -4.29 1.13
N ALA A 108 7.10 -4.02 -0.02
CA ALA A 108 7.18 -4.98 -1.12
C ALA A 108 7.89 -6.27 -0.70
N ASN A 109 9.04 -6.14 0.01
CA ASN A 109 9.77 -7.30 0.50
C ASN A 109 8.97 -8.06 1.57
N LEU A 110 8.26 -7.34 2.45
CA LEU A 110 7.38 -7.99 3.42
C LEU A 110 6.27 -8.77 2.72
N CYS A 111 5.63 -8.20 1.68
CA CYS A 111 4.60 -8.92 0.92
C CYS A 111 5.14 -10.16 0.22
N ARG A 112 6.35 -10.11 -0.37
CA ARG A 112 6.99 -11.31 -0.96
C ARG A 112 7.19 -12.39 0.08
N TRP A 113 7.72 -12.02 1.25
CA TRP A 113 7.91 -12.98 2.34
C TRP A 113 6.58 -13.53 2.88
N LEU A 114 5.53 -12.70 3.01
CA LEU A 114 4.19 -13.16 3.39
C LEU A 114 3.61 -14.11 2.34
N ALA A 115 3.85 -13.88 1.05
CA ALA A 115 3.44 -14.78 -0.02
C ALA A 115 4.07 -16.17 0.14
N GLU A 116 5.39 -16.22 0.41
CA GLU A 116 6.08 -17.48 0.71
C GLU A 116 5.47 -18.21 1.93
N GLN A 117 5.07 -17.47 2.97
CA GLN A 117 4.40 -18.07 4.14
C GLN A 117 2.99 -18.59 3.77
N ALA A 118 2.23 -17.86 2.96
CA ALA A 118 0.92 -18.28 2.48
C ALA A 118 1.01 -19.55 1.61
N GLU A 119 1.96 -19.61 0.69
CA GLU A 119 2.23 -20.78 -0.18
C GLU A 119 2.63 -22.02 0.64
N LYS A 120 3.44 -21.86 1.69
CA LYS A 120 3.77 -22.97 2.62
C LYS A 120 2.54 -23.55 3.32
N LEU A 121 1.49 -22.76 3.49
CA LEU A 121 0.20 -23.21 4.05
C LEU A 121 -0.75 -23.77 2.98
N GLY A 122 -0.32 -23.83 1.70
CA GLY A 122 -1.12 -24.34 0.60
C GLY A 122 -2.11 -23.31 0.03
N VAL A 123 -1.78 -22.02 0.08
CA VAL A 123 -2.50 -20.98 -0.67
C VAL A 123 -1.94 -20.92 -2.08
N GLU A 124 -2.80 -20.92 -3.08
CA GLU A 124 -2.41 -20.72 -4.48
C GLU A 124 -2.34 -19.23 -4.78
N ILE A 125 -1.20 -18.74 -5.30
CA ILE A 125 -1.02 -17.32 -5.67
C ILE A 125 -0.76 -17.24 -7.17
N PHE A 126 -1.55 -16.41 -7.87
CA PHE A 126 -1.47 -16.21 -9.32
C PHE A 126 -1.03 -14.79 -9.65
N PRO A 127 0.30 -14.52 -9.73
CA PRO A 127 0.82 -13.24 -10.20
C PRO A 127 0.61 -13.11 -11.72
N GLY A 128 0.36 -11.87 -12.19
CA GLY A 128 0.10 -11.59 -13.60
C GLY A 128 -1.35 -11.84 -14.04
N PHE A 129 -2.24 -12.23 -13.12
CA PHE A 129 -3.66 -12.49 -13.42
C PHE A 129 -4.55 -11.43 -12.76
N PRO A 130 -4.86 -10.32 -13.44
CA PRO A 130 -5.77 -9.30 -12.92
C PRO A 130 -7.21 -9.80 -12.92
N ALA A 131 -7.90 -9.70 -11.79
CA ALA A 131 -9.35 -9.82 -11.78
C ALA A 131 -9.97 -8.61 -12.51
N SER A 132 -10.88 -8.86 -13.45
CA SER A 132 -11.43 -7.84 -14.35
C SER A 132 -12.92 -7.63 -14.17
N GLU A 133 -13.64 -8.67 -13.78
CA GLU A 133 -15.08 -8.67 -13.65
C GLU A 133 -15.52 -9.40 -12.38
N VAL A 134 -16.60 -8.91 -11.76
CA VAL A 134 -17.27 -9.60 -10.65
C VAL A 134 -18.39 -10.45 -11.21
N LEU A 135 -18.39 -11.72 -10.88
CA LEU A 135 -19.43 -12.69 -11.25
C LEU A 135 -20.52 -12.72 -10.17
N TYR A 136 -21.77 -12.87 -10.59
CA TYR A 136 -22.92 -12.88 -9.70
C TYR A 136 -23.74 -14.16 -9.88
N ASN A 137 -24.37 -14.61 -8.79
CA ASN A 137 -25.42 -15.61 -8.81
C ASN A 137 -26.77 -14.98 -9.25
N ASP A 138 -27.77 -15.81 -9.54
CA ASP A 138 -29.11 -15.34 -9.92
C ASP A 138 -29.81 -14.50 -8.84
N ASP A 139 -29.46 -14.73 -7.59
CA ASP A 139 -29.96 -13.94 -6.45
C ASP A 139 -29.22 -12.60 -6.26
N GLY A 140 -28.24 -12.30 -7.11
CA GLY A 140 -27.44 -11.08 -7.09
C GLY A 140 -26.27 -11.11 -6.11
N SER A 141 -26.05 -12.18 -5.36
CA SER A 141 -24.86 -12.35 -4.52
C SER A 141 -23.59 -12.52 -5.37
N VAL A 142 -22.43 -12.17 -4.83
CA VAL A 142 -21.15 -12.37 -5.52
C VAL A 142 -20.84 -13.87 -5.57
N LYS A 143 -20.58 -14.36 -6.80
CA LYS A 143 -20.22 -15.76 -7.10
C LYS A 143 -18.70 -15.96 -7.18
N GLY A 144 -17.96 -14.90 -7.55
CA GLY A 144 -16.53 -14.97 -7.81
C GLY A 144 -16.06 -13.84 -8.70
N VAL A 145 -14.98 -14.05 -9.40
CA VAL A 145 -14.39 -13.08 -10.35
C VAL A 145 -13.93 -13.77 -11.63
N ALA A 146 -13.88 -13.00 -12.74
CA ALA A 146 -13.21 -13.41 -13.95
C ALA A 146 -11.91 -12.65 -14.15
N THR A 147 -10.90 -13.30 -14.75
CA THR A 147 -9.67 -12.64 -15.18
C THR A 147 -9.82 -12.08 -16.60
N LEU A 148 -8.93 -11.17 -17.00
CA LEU A 148 -8.87 -10.67 -18.37
C LEU A 148 -8.31 -11.72 -19.33
N ASP A 149 -8.74 -11.65 -20.58
CA ASP A 149 -8.02 -12.25 -21.69
C ASP A 149 -6.62 -11.64 -21.79
N MET A 150 -5.61 -12.47 -21.87
CA MET A 150 -4.22 -12.07 -21.99
C MET A 150 -3.75 -12.21 -23.45
N GLY A 151 -2.69 -11.46 -23.82
CA GLY A 151 -2.11 -11.55 -25.15
C GLY A 151 -2.98 -10.99 -26.29
N LEU A 152 -3.81 -10.00 -26.00
CA LEU A 152 -4.48 -9.18 -27.02
C LEU A 152 -3.56 -8.03 -27.47
N ASP A 153 -3.68 -7.61 -28.73
CA ASP A 153 -3.08 -6.37 -29.21
C ASP A 153 -3.97 -5.17 -28.87
N LYS A 154 -3.52 -3.97 -29.22
CA LYS A 154 -4.27 -2.71 -28.98
C LYS A 154 -5.62 -2.63 -29.69
N ASP A 155 -5.84 -3.42 -30.73
CA ASP A 155 -7.04 -3.46 -31.54
C ASP A 155 -7.95 -4.66 -31.15
N GLY A 156 -7.55 -5.42 -30.11
CA GLY A 156 -8.29 -6.56 -29.58
C GLY A 156 -8.06 -7.90 -30.31
N ASN A 157 -7.08 -7.97 -31.24
CA ASN A 157 -6.76 -9.21 -31.93
C ASN A 157 -5.88 -10.13 -31.08
N LYS A 158 -6.08 -11.42 -31.19
CA LYS A 158 -5.32 -12.45 -30.48
C LYS A 158 -3.90 -12.54 -31.03
N LYS A 159 -2.89 -12.40 -30.16
CA LYS A 159 -1.48 -12.68 -30.46
C LYS A 159 -1.18 -14.18 -30.28
N GLU A 160 0.02 -14.61 -30.64
CA GLU A 160 0.49 -15.97 -30.37
C GLU A 160 0.49 -16.35 -28.88
N THR A 161 0.60 -15.34 -28.00
CA THR A 161 0.58 -15.48 -26.54
C THR A 161 -0.83 -15.34 -25.94
N TYR A 162 -1.89 -15.43 -26.76
CA TYR A 162 -3.27 -15.32 -26.29
C TYR A 162 -3.60 -16.42 -25.29
N GLN A 163 -4.18 -16.01 -24.19
CA GLN A 163 -4.78 -16.89 -23.17
C GLN A 163 -6.15 -16.32 -22.80
N GLU A 164 -7.16 -17.17 -22.90
CA GLU A 164 -8.51 -16.80 -22.50
C GLU A 164 -8.59 -16.57 -20.99
N GLY A 165 -9.37 -15.57 -20.59
CA GLY A 165 -9.67 -15.31 -19.19
C GLY A 165 -10.41 -16.47 -18.54
N MET A 166 -10.23 -16.63 -17.24
CA MET A 166 -10.82 -17.72 -16.47
C MET A 166 -11.81 -17.18 -15.44
N GLU A 167 -12.91 -17.91 -15.25
CA GLU A 167 -13.80 -17.70 -14.13
C GLU A 167 -13.31 -18.46 -12.89
N LEU A 168 -13.21 -17.74 -11.76
CA LEU A 168 -12.91 -18.30 -10.45
C LEU A 168 -14.15 -18.10 -9.57
N HIS A 169 -14.81 -19.21 -9.25
CA HIS A 169 -15.98 -19.22 -8.38
C HIS A 169 -15.55 -19.48 -6.94
N ALA A 170 -16.23 -18.87 -5.98
CA ALA A 170 -15.90 -19.01 -4.57
C ALA A 170 -17.16 -18.94 -3.70
N LYS A 171 -17.11 -19.59 -2.52
CA LYS A 171 -18.13 -19.38 -1.50
C LYS A 171 -18.08 -17.95 -0.94
N VAL A 172 -16.87 -17.38 -0.85
CA VAL A 172 -16.64 -15.98 -0.47
C VAL A 172 -15.52 -15.39 -1.30
N THR A 173 -15.74 -14.19 -1.84
CA THR A 173 -14.71 -13.40 -2.52
C THR A 173 -14.25 -12.24 -1.64
N VAL A 174 -12.95 -12.08 -1.47
CA VAL A 174 -12.35 -11.02 -0.66
C VAL A 174 -11.65 -10.03 -1.58
N PHE A 175 -12.10 -8.78 -1.60
CA PHE A 175 -11.49 -7.71 -2.38
C PHE A 175 -10.49 -6.94 -1.51
N SER A 176 -9.23 -6.90 -1.93
CA SER A 176 -8.11 -6.22 -1.27
C SER A 176 -7.26 -5.46 -2.28
N GLU A 177 -7.94 -4.81 -3.24
CA GLU A 177 -7.32 -4.11 -4.38
C GLU A 177 -6.58 -2.83 -3.96
N GLY A 178 -6.79 -2.37 -2.75
CA GLY A 178 -6.22 -1.13 -2.22
C GLY A 178 -6.97 0.12 -2.68
N CYS A 179 -6.39 1.28 -2.45
CA CYS A 179 -7.04 2.55 -2.71
C CYS A 179 -7.61 2.63 -4.14
N ARG A 180 -8.93 2.80 -4.25
CA ARG A 180 -9.69 2.86 -5.50
C ARG A 180 -9.54 1.63 -6.39
N GLY A 181 -9.69 0.46 -5.83
CA GLY A 181 -9.85 -0.78 -6.57
C GLY A 181 -10.95 -0.64 -7.64
N HIS A 182 -10.77 -1.20 -8.83
CA HIS A 182 -11.77 -0.99 -9.89
C HIS A 182 -13.01 -1.87 -9.68
N LEU A 183 -12.87 -3.05 -9.08
CA LEU A 183 -13.99 -3.92 -8.72
C LEU A 183 -14.67 -3.44 -7.44
N GLY A 184 -13.89 -3.02 -6.42
CA GLY A 184 -14.41 -2.44 -5.19
C GLY A 184 -15.36 -1.27 -5.45
N LYS A 185 -15.02 -0.35 -6.37
CA LYS A 185 -15.92 0.75 -6.78
C LYS A 185 -17.24 0.27 -7.39
N GLN A 186 -17.22 -0.80 -8.17
CA GLN A 186 -18.43 -1.38 -8.76
C GLN A 186 -19.33 -1.98 -7.67
N LEU A 187 -18.71 -2.68 -6.70
CA LEU A 187 -19.40 -3.29 -5.58
C LEU A 187 -20.02 -2.25 -4.64
N ILE A 188 -19.25 -1.22 -4.29
CA ILE A 188 -19.75 -0.11 -3.47
C ILE A 188 -21.01 0.48 -4.10
N LYS A 189 -20.98 0.78 -5.41
CA LYS A 189 -22.12 1.31 -6.14
C LYS A 189 -23.28 0.32 -6.25
N LYS A 190 -23.01 -0.94 -6.58
CA LYS A 190 -24.07 -1.97 -6.80
C LYS A 190 -24.84 -2.29 -5.53
N PHE A 191 -24.14 -2.36 -4.40
CA PHE A 191 -24.73 -2.73 -3.11
C PHE A 191 -25.02 -1.53 -2.20
N ASN A 192 -24.86 -0.28 -2.70
CA ASN A 192 -25.03 0.97 -1.93
C ASN A 192 -24.25 0.94 -0.60
N LEU A 193 -22.99 0.49 -0.63
CA LEU A 193 -22.21 0.26 0.60
C LEU A 193 -21.79 1.56 1.30
N ASP A 194 -21.79 2.68 0.60
CA ASP A 194 -21.49 4.04 1.06
C ASP A 194 -22.74 4.85 1.46
N GLU A 195 -23.90 4.21 1.50
CA GLU A 195 -25.13 4.89 1.95
C GLU A 195 -24.99 5.41 3.38
N GLY A 196 -25.25 6.71 3.58
CA GLY A 196 -25.14 7.39 4.87
C GLY A 196 -23.70 7.62 5.35
N LYS A 197 -22.71 7.49 4.47
CA LYS A 197 -21.30 7.78 4.74
C LYS A 197 -20.89 9.14 4.20
N ASP A 198 -19.88 9.75 4.81
CA ASP A 198 -19.25 10.93 4.24
C ASP A 198 -18.50 10.58 2.94
N PRO A 199 -18.37 11.51 2.00
CA PRO A 199 -17.57 11.29 0.80
C PRO A 199 -16.13 10.95 1.14
N GLN A 200 -15.55 9.96 0.44
CA GLN A 200 -14.16 9.58 0.64
C GLN A 200 -13.23 10.70 0.18
N GLN A 201 -12.26 11.03 1.00
CA GLN A 201 -11.18 11.96 0.67
C GLN A 201 -9.93 11.19 0.27
N TYR A 202 -9.17 11.76 -0.67
CA TYR A 202 -7.98 11.12 -1.21
C TYR A 202 -6.77 12.05 -1.15
N GLY A 203 -5.61 11.44 -0.91
CA GLY A 203 -4.31 12.07 -1.12
C GLY A 203 -3.55 11.41 -2.26
N ILE A 204 -2.56 12.12 -2.79
CA ILE A 204 -1.54 11.56 -3.68
C ILE A 204 -0.20 11.52 -2.96
N GLY A 205 0.40 10.34 -2.88
CA GLY A 205 1.71 10.14 -2.32
C GLY A 205 2.73 9.86 -3.41
N PHE A 206 3.76 10.72 -3.52
CA PHE A 206 4.96 10.46 -4.30
C PHE A 206 6.00 9.81 -3.42
N LYS A 207 6.71 8.83 -3.94
CA LYS A 207 7.79 8.15 -3.21
C LYS A 207 8.99 7.97 -4.11
N GLU A 208 10.17 8.11 -3.52
CA GLU A 208 11.46 7.84 -4.15
C GLU A 208 12.33 7.03 -3.19
N ILE A 209 13.16 6.17 -3.74
CA ILE A 209 14.23 5.47 -3.02
C ILE A 209 15.55 6.00 -3.52
N TRP A 210 16.36 6.48 -2.61
CA TRP A 210 17.69 7.04 -2.88
C TRP A 210 18.77 6.21 -2.24
N GLU A 211 19.84 5.93 -2.95
CA GLU A 211 21.11 5.46 -2.39
C GLU A 211 22.01 6.66 -2.16
N VAL A 212 22.51 6.80 -0.95
CA VAL A 212 23.33 7.95 -0.54
C VAL A 212 24.67 7.52 0.05
N SER A 213 25.56 8.47 0.29
CA SER A 213 26.84 8.18 0.96
C SER A 213 26.63 7.81 2.43
N GLU A 214 27.62 7.18 3.04
CA GLU A 214 27.61 6.83 4.46
C GLU A 214 27.49 8.06 5.38
N GLU A 215 28.11 9.16 4.98
CA GLU A 215 28.07 10.43 5.70
C GLU A 215 26.67 11.07 5.74
N GLN A 216 25.84 10.79 4.73
CA GLN A 216 24.48 11.30 4.62
C GLN A 216 23.45 10.37 5.23
N HIS A 217 23.85 9.13 5.55
CA HIS A 217 22.95 8.10 6.03
C HIS A 217 23.02 7.94 7.55
N GLN A 218 21.86 7.83 8.17
CA GLN A 218 21.72 7.50 9.60
C GLN A 218 20.68 6.39 9.75
N GLU A 219 21.09 5.14 9.66
CA GLU A 219 20.16 4.01 9.74
C GLU A 219 19.26 4.08 10.97
N GLY A 220 17.96 3.87 10.75
CA GLY A 220 16.94 3.96 11.79
C GLY A 220 16.41 5.38 12.06
N LEU A 221 16.85 6.40 11.31
CA LEU A 221 16.26 7.74 11.39
C LEU A 221 14.89 7.77 10.69
N VAL A 222 13.87 8.21 11.43
CA VAL A 222 12.54 8.57 10.94
C VAL A 222 12.39 10.08 11.03
N MET A 223 12.12 10.72 9.92
CA MET A 223 11.87 12.16 9.87
C MET A 223 10.55 12.43 9.16
N HIS A 224 9.72 13.27 9.77
CA HIS A 224 8.51 13.82 9.17
C HIS A 224 8.65 15.32 9.01
N THR A 225 8.02 15.89 7.98
CA THR A 225 7.98 17.35 7.81
C THR A 225 6.56 17.82 7.51
N ALA A 226 6.28 19.06 7.91
CA ALA A 226 5.07 19.80 7.56
C ALA A 226 5.43 21.24 7.19
N GLY A 227 4.51 21.97 6.58
CA GLY A 227 4.65 23.34 6.15
C GLY A 227 5.16 23.48 4.73
N TRP A 228 6.14 24.36 4.49
CA TRP A 228 6.63 24.60 3.14
C TRP A 228 7.00 23.30 2.39
N PRO A 229 6.70 23.16 1.09
CA PRO A 229 6.24 24.15 0.13
C PRO A 229 4.72 24.39 0.09
N LEU A 230 3.93 23.61 0.83
CA LEU A 230 2.48 23.82 0.89
C LEU A 230 2.14 25.07 1.71
N ASP A 231 1.01 25.67 1.40
CA ASP A 231 0.39 26.70 2.21
C ASP A 231 -0.40 26.11 3.39
N ASN A 232 -0.99 26.96 4.23
CA ASN A 232 -1.72 26.54 5.41
C ASN A 232 -3.09 25.92 5.11
N ASN A 233 -3.57 26.01 3.86
CA ASN A 233 -4.88 25.51 3.44
C ASN A 233 -4.77 24.18 2.70
N THR A 234 -3.55 23.74 2.41
CA THR A 234 -3.30 22.48 1.70
C THR A 234 -2.75 21.44 2.67
N TYR A 235 -3.52 20.37 2.88
CA TYR A 235 -3.10 19.26 3.71
C TYR A 235 -1.96 18.49 3.06
N GLY A 236 -0.95 18.12 3.86
CA GLY A 236 0.15 17.31 3.35
C GLY A 236 1.42 17.41 4.18
N GLY A 237 2.44 16.70 3.74
CA GLY A 237 3.74 16.65 4.39
C GLY A 237 4.64 15.57 3.83
N SER A 238 5.85 15.47 4.37
CA SER A 238 6.79 14.44 3.91
C SER A 238 7.20 13.50 5.02
N PHE A 239 7.66 12.33 4.57
CA PHE A 239 8.38 11.37 5.39
C PHE A 239 9.71 11.03 4.74
N ILE A 240 10.74 10.85 5.57
CA ILE A 240 12.10 10.51 5.14
C ILE A 240 12.61 9.45 6.12
N TYR A 241 12.86 8.25 5.62
CA TYR A 241 13.24 7.10 6.44
C TYR A 241 14.58 6.54 5.96
N HIS A 242 15.54 6.46 6.85
CA HIS A 242 16.86 5.90 6.56
C HIS A 242 16.84 4.39 6.87
N ALA A 243 16.69 3.61 5.81
CA ALA A 243 16.59 2.16 5.86
C ALA A 243 17.96 1.49 5.78
N GLU A 244 18.01 0.16 5.71
CA GLU A 244 19.25 -0.59 5.46
C GLU A 244 19.93 -0.22 4.13
N LYS A 245 21.18 -0.64 3.93
CA LYS A 245 21.94 -0.50 2.67
C LYS A 245 22.11 0.96 2.19
N LYS A 246 22.19 1.91 3.11
CA LYS A 246 22.34 3.34 2.80
C LYS A 246 21.20 3.89 1.93
N GLN A 247 20.01 3.30 2.06
CA GLN A 247 18.82 3.73 1.35
C GLN A 247 18.01 4.73 2.18
N ILE A 248 17.55 5.77 1.51
CA ILE A 248 16.57 6.71 2.04
C ILE A 248 15.26 6.53 1.27
N TYR A 249 14.20 6.21 2.02
CA TYR A 249 12.84 6.21 1.51
C TYR A 249 12.25 7.58 1.74
N PHE A 250 12.04 8.30 0.66
CA PHE A 250 11.53 9.66 0.69
C PHE A 250 10.15 9.73 0.06
N GLY A 251 9.16 10.20 0.81
CA GLY A 251 7.81 10.38 0.31
C GLY A 251 7.23 11.74 0.64
N TYR A 252 6.28 12.16 -0.19
CA TYR A 252 5.54 13.38 -0.05
C TYR A 252 4.08 13.14 -0.36
N VAL A 253 3.21 13.52 0.56
CA VAL A 253 1.77 13.32 0.45
C VAL A 253 1.07 14.66 0.40
N ILE A 254 0.10 14.79 -0.50
CA ILE A 254 -0.74 15.99 -0.64
C ILE A 254 -2.18 15.53 -0.74
N GLY A 255 -3.06 16.10 0.09
CA GLY A 255 -4.51 15.91 -0.02
C GLY A 255 -5.01 16.45 -1.36
N LEU A 256 -5.91 15.71 -2.02
CA LEU A 256 -6.42 16.09 -3.35
C LEU A 256 -7.61 17.06 -3.32
N ASP A 257 -7.94 17.56 -2.12
CA ASP A 257 -8.95 18.59 -1.89
C ASP A 257 -8.39 20.02 -1.92
N TYR A 258 -7.14 20.19 -2.36
CA TYR A 258 -6.52 21.53 -2.46
C TYR A 258 -7.30 22.45 -3.39
N GLN A 259 -7.41 23.71 -2.99
CA GLN A 259 -8.22 24.71 -3.70
C GLN A 259 -7.49 25.43 -4.85
N ASN A 260 -6.15 25.43 -4.85
CA ASN A 260 -5.37 26.10 -5.86
C ASN A 260 -5.26 25.26 -7.14
N PRO A 261 -5.95 25.63 -8.25
CA PRO A 261 -5.94 24.83 -9.48
C PRO A 261 -4.57 24.80 -10.18
N TYR A 262 -3.65 25.68 -9.81
CA TYR A 262 -2.28 25.71 -10.34
C TYR A 262 -1.28 24.92 -9.49
N LEU A 263 -1.71 24.33 -8.39
CA LEU A 263 -0.85 23.47 -7.58
C LEU A 263 -0.60 22.17 -8.34
N SER A 264 0.69 21.88 -8.58
CA SER A 264 1.12 20.58 -9.10
C SER A 264 1.76 19.79 -7.97
N PRO A 265 1.12 18.72 -7.48
CA PRO A 265 1.68 17.90 -6.41
C PRO A 265 3.11 17.40 -6.71
N PHE A 266 3.40 17.07 -7.97
CA PHE A 266 4.74 16.66 -8.37
C PHE A 266 5.76 17.80 -8.25
N ASP A 267 5.41 19.01 -8.68
CA ASP A 267 6.32 20.16 -8.61
C ASP A 267 6.57 20.59 -7.18
N GLU A 268 5.55 20.49 -6.30
CA GLU A 268 5.71 20.73 -4.86
C GLU A 268 6.71 19.72 -4.24
N PHE A 269 6.69 18.47 -4.69
CA PHE A 269 7.68 17.49 -4.25
C PHE A 269 9.09 17.85 -4.75
N GLN A 270 9.25 18.35 -5.99
CA GLN A 270 10.55 18.82 -6.47
C GLN A 270 11.03 20.05 -5.67
N ARG A 271 10.13 20.98 -5.35
CA ARG A 271 10.45 22.15 -4.51
C ARG A 271 10.92 21.70 -3.12
N LEU A 272 10.22 20.73 -2.50
CA LEU A 272 10.61 20.19 -1.20
C LEU A 272 12.03 19.60 -1.23
N LYS A 273 12.39 18.85 -2.27
CA LYS A 273 13.75 18.29 -2.41
C LYS A 273 14.84 19.36 -2.50
N ALA A 274 14.51 20.52 -3.06
CA ALA A 274 15.42 21.65 -3.12
C ALA A 274 15.59 22.41 -1.80
N HIS A 275 14.76 22.13 -0.79
CA HIS A 275 14.84 22.78 0.52
C HIS A 275 16.17 22.47 1.19
N LYS A 276 16.81 23.51 1.79
CA LYS A 276 18.15 23.43 2.40
C LYS A 276 18.34 22.25 3.36
N SER A 277 17.33 21.98 4.20
CA SER A 277 17.40 20.89 5.19
C SER A 277 17.25 19.49 4.57
N ILE A 278 16.64 19.37 3.39
CA ILE A 278 16.38 18.11 2.69
C ILE A 278 17.49 17.85 1.68
N ARG A 279 17.84 18.83 0.86
CA ARG A 279 18.81 18.70 -0.23
C ARG A 279 20.13 18.05 0.22
N LYS A 280 20.64 18.44 1.39
CA LYS A 280 21.89 17.89 1.93
C LYS A 280 21.89 16.38 2.13
N MET A 281 20.73 15.77 2.40
CA MET A 281 20.60 14.32 2.60
C MET A 281 20.61 13.56 1.27
N LEU A 282 20.28 14.23 0.16
CA LEU A 282 20.14 13.62 -1.16
C LEU A 282 21.26 14.00 -2.12
N GLU A 283 22.06 15.03 -1.81
CA GLU A 283 23.09 15.59 -2.70
C GLU A 283 24.15 14.54 -3.03
N GLY A 284 24.39 14.33 -4.33
CA GLY A 284 25.31 13.28 -4.81
C GLY A 284 24.73 11.85 -4.74
N GLY A 285 23.55 11.66 -4.16
CA GLY A 285 22.86 10.38 -4.12
C GLY A 285 22.27 9.99 -5.47
N LYS A 286 21.96 8.70 -5.62
CA LYS A 286 21.33 8.13 -6.80
C LYS A 286 19.89 7.72 -6.49
N ARG A 287 18.90 8.25 -7.21
CA ARG A 287 17.52 7.77 -7.14
C ARG A 287 17.42 6.44 -7.89
N ILE A 288 17.09 5.36 -7.19
CA ILE A 288 17.03 4.00 -7.74
C ILE A 288 15.61 3.53 -8.06
N ALA A 289 14.60 4.12 -7.40
CA ALA A 289 13.19 3.83 -7.68
C ALA A 289 12.32 5.05 -7.39
N PHE A 290 11.17 5.11 -8.04
CA PHE A 290 10.17 6.15 -7.82
C PHE A 290 8.78 5.67 -8.21
N GLY A 291 7.75 6.31 -7.66
CA GLY A 291 6.36 6.07 -8.02
C GLY A 291 5.42 7.01 -7.30
N ALA A 292 4.16 6.97 -7.70
CA ALA A 292 3.08 7.70 -7.04
C ALA A 292 1.88 6.79 -6.86
N ARG A 293 1.13 7.01 -5.78
CA ARG A 293 -0.09 6.27 -5.50
C ARG A 293 -1.09 7.14 -4.75
N ALA A 294 -2.37 7.01 -5.11
CA ALA A 294 -3.43 7.55 -4.30
C ALA A 294 -3.57 6.77 -2.99
N LEU A 295 -4.04 7.45 -1.96
CA LEU A 295 -4.37 6.86 -0.65
C LEU A 295 -5.67 7.47 -0.14
N ILE A 296 -6.38 6.72 0.71
CA ILE A 296 -7.61 7.18 1.35
C ILE A 296 -7.25 7.99 2.60
N GLU A 297 -7.94 9.12 2.79
CA GLU A 297 -7.73 10.04 3.92
C GLU A 297 -9.03 10.40 4.65
N GLY A 298 -10.18 9.87 4.20
CA GLY A 298 -11.50 10.25 4.71
C GLY A 298 -11.82 9.76 6.14
N GLY A 299 -11.05 8.84 6.68
CA GLY A 299 -11.25 8.34 8.04
C GLY A 299 -12.47 7.41 8.18
N ILE A 300 -12.83 7.12 9.44
CA ILE A 300 -13.87 6.13 9.77
C ILE A 300 -15.27 6.52 9.26
N GLN A 301 -15.55 7.81 9.17
CA GLN A 301 -16.84 8.33 8.70
C GLN A 301 -17.07 8.08 7.20
N SER A 302 -16.00 7.87 6.44
CA SER A 302 -16.03 7.60 5.00
C SER A 302 -15.87 6.11 4.66
N LEU A 303 -15.74 5.23 5.66
CA LEU A 303 -15.64 3.80 5.41
C LEU A 303 -16.98 3.24 4.93
N PRO A 304 -17.03 2.56 3.78
CA PRO A 304 -18.23 1.87 3.34
C PRO A 304 -18.57 0.69 4.24
N LYS A 305 -19.75 0.12 4.10
CA LYS A 305 -20.04 -1.19 4.65
C LYS A 305 -19.14 -2.22 3.99
N MET A 306 -18.32 -2.90 4.77
CA MET A 306 -17.25 -3.76 4.26
C MET A 306 -17.69 -5.17 3.87
N PHE A 307 -18.98 -5.49 3.86
CA PHE A 307 -19.48 -6.81 3.50
C PHE A 307 -20.80 -6.73 2.75
N MET A 308 -20.99 -7.69 1.86
CA MET A 308 -22.18 -7.90 1.04
C MET A 308 -22.39 -9.41 0.83
N PRO A 309 -23.54 -9.83 0.27
CA PRO A 309 -23.75 -11.24 -0.02
C PRO A 309 -22.65 -11.83 -0.91
N GLY A 310 -21.95 -12.84 -0.41
CA GLY A 310 -20.87 -13.53 -1.11
C GLY A 310 -19.50 -12.84 -1.12
N ALA A 311 -19.35 -11.63 -0.51
CA ALA A 311 -18.06 -10.92 -0.58
C ALA A 311 -17.77 -9.97 0.59
N LEU A 312 -16.47 -9.59 0.68
CA LEU A 312 -15.92 -8.65 1.66
C LEU A 312 -14.98 -7.66 0.95
N LEU A 313 -14.96 -6.40 1.44
CA LEU A 313 -13.91 -5.40 1.16
C LEU A 313 -12.97 -5.36 2.37
N ILE A 314 -11.66 -5.34 2.13
CA ILE A 314 -10.65 -5.28 3.20
C ILE A 314 -9.48 -4.36 2.87
N GLY A 315 -8.76 -3.92 3.90
CA GLY A 315 -7.58 -3.05 3.74
C GLY A 315 -7.98 -1.61 3.43
N CYS A 316 -7.56 -1.12 2.26
CA CYS A 316 -7.87 0.22 1.76
C CYS A 316 -8.82 0.18 0.53
N ASP A 317 -9.54 -0.91 0.38
CA ASP A 317 -10.48 -1.09 -0.73
C ASP A 317 -11.81 -0.38 -0.48
#